data_64aeef0d8a6b0f57b4e924c319351227
#
_entry.id   64aeef0d8a6b0f57b4e924c319351227
#
_cell.length_a   1.000
_cell.length_b   1.000
_cell.length_c   1.000
_cell.angle_alpha   90.00
_cell.angle_beta   90.00
_cell.angle_gamma   90.00
#
_symmetry.space_group_name_H-M   'P 1'
#
loop_
_entity.id
_entity.type
_entity.pdbx_description
1 polymer ?
#
loop_
_entity_poly.entity_id
_entity_poly.type
_entity_poly.pdbx_seq_one_letter_code
_entity_poly.pdbx_strand_id
1 'polypeptide(L)'
;MKKNLGLLAFMLFFVGIMSAQNSVLGKWKTIDDETGKAKSIVEIYEKSGKIYGKIIELLDPATKNRVCENCSGEDKGKAILGLTIIKGLVKNGNEYGNGKILDPKNGKLYKCYITLEEKDKLKIRGYVGFSLLGRSQYWVRVK
;
A
#
# COMPACT_ATOMS: atom_id res chain seq x y z
N MET A 1 5.31 69.56 -10.32
CA MET A 1 6.17 68.38 -10.27
C MET A 1 5.32 67.15 -9.97
N LYS A 2 5.03 66.35 -10.95
CA LYS A 2 4.30 65.12 -10.75
C LYS A 2 5.32 64.01 -10.54
N LYS A 3 5.36 63.47 -9.32
CA LYS A 3 6.11 62.27 -9.03
C LYS A 3 5.26 61.08 -9.48
N ASN A 4 5.64 60.48 -10.56
CA ASN A 4 5.09 59.19 -10.94
C ASN A 4 5.62 58.14 -9.98
N LEU A 5 4.80 57.80 -9.00
CA LEU A 5 5.04 56.62 -8.19
C LEU A 5 4.67 55.39 -9.04
N GLY A 6 5.66 54.79 -9.67
CA GLY A 6 5.51 53.52 -10.32
C GLY A 6 5.18 52.47 -9.29
N LEU A 7 3.93 52.06 -9.26
CA LEU A 7 3.48 50.91 -8.49
C LEU A 7 4.07 49.68 -9.16
N LEU A 8 5.24 49.25 -8.69
CA LEU A 8 5.78 47.95 -9.03
C LEU A 8 4.89 46.91 -8.33
N ALA A 9 3.91 46.41 -9.06
CA ALA A 9 3.18 45.26 -8.64
C ALA A 9 4.16 44.07 -8.66
N PHE A 10 4.69 43.76 -7.48
CA PHE A 10 5.45 42.54 -7.27
C PHE A 10 4.44 41.40 -7.29
N MET A 11 4.23 40.83 -8.48
CA MET A 11 3.47 39.61 -8.66
C MET A 11 4.32 38.48 -8.08
N LEU A 12 4.10 38.18 -6.80
CA LEU A 12 4.58 36.96 -6.18
C LEU A 12 3.90 35.80 -6.91
N PHE A 13 4.59 35.26 -7.90
CA PHE A 13 4.30 33.95 -8.43
C PHE A 13 4.58 32.97 -7.27
N PHE A 14 3.53 32.60 -6.53
CA PHE A 14 3.53 31.40 -5.73
C PHE A 14 3.60 30.25 -6.72
N VAL A 15 4.80 29.84 -7.11
CA VAL A 15 5.03 28.53 -7.68
C VAL A 15 4.74 27.58 -6.52
N GLY A 16 3.51 27.13 -6.44
CA GLY A 16 3.16 26.01 -5.57
C GLY A 16 4.06 24.86 -6.02
N ILE A 17 5.08 24.58 -5.24
CA ILE A 17 5.82 23.34 -5.36
C ILE A 17 4.80 22.28 -5.00
N MET A 18 4.14 21.71 -6.01
CA MET A 18 3.47 20.44 -5.88
C MET A 18 4.59 19.43 -5.62
N SER A 19 4.98 19.29 -4.36
CA SER A 19 5.69 18.09 -3.96
C SER A 19 4.71 16.96 -4.27
N ALA A 20 5.02 16.20 -5.31
CA ALA A 20 4.40 14.91 -5.52
C ALA A 20 4.65 14.13 -4.23
N GLN A 21 3.63 14.08 -3.36
CA GLN A 21 3.71 13.32 -2.12
C GLN A 21 3.89 11.88 -2.53
N ASN A 22 5.09 11.36 -2.29
CA ASN A 22 5.36 9.95 -2.40
C ASN A 22 4.49 9.25 -1.35
N SER A 23 3.34 8.76 -1.78
CA SER A 23 2.35 8.13 -0.92
C SER A 23 2.37 6.62 -1.10
N VAL A 24 2.08 5.89 -0.02
CA VAL A 24 1.83 4.44 -0.10
C VAL A 24 0.48 4.12 -0.76
N LEU A 25 -0.40 5.12 -0.91
CA LEU A 25 -1.69 4.94 -1.55
C LEU A 25 -1.54 4.68 -3.05
N GLY A 26 -2.43 3.87 -3.58
CA GLY A 26 -2.47 3.53 -5.00
C GLY A 26 -2.40 2.04 -5.27
N LYS A 27 -2.05 1.70 -6.48
CA LYS A 27 -2.03 0.30 -6.95
C LYS A 27 -0.61 -0.25 -6.97
N TRP A 28 -0.46 -1.44 -6.43
CA TRP A 28 0.82 -2.11 -6.27
C TRP A 28 0.76 -3.54 -6.82
N LYS A 29 1.76 -3.88 -7.60
CA LYS A 29 1.96 -5.24 -8.09
C LYS A 29 2.70 -6.04 -7.02
N THR A 30 2.07 -7.10 -6.53
CA THR A 30 2.70 -8.00 -5.57
C THR A 30 3.64 -8.96 -6.29
N ILE A 31 4.81 -9.14 -5.73
CA ILE A 31 5.84 -10.01 -6.28
C ILE A 31 6.07 -11.17 -5.32
N ASP A 32 5.99 -12.37 -5.83
CA ASP A 32 6.36 -13.57 -5.09
C ASP A 32 7.87 -13.57 -4.85
N ASP A 33 8.29 -13.58 -3.60
CA ASP A 33 9.70 -13.52 -3.23
C ASP A 33 10.47 -14.83 -3.46
N GLU A 34 9.78 -15.93 -3.67
CA GLU A 34 10.42 -17.21 -4.03
C GLU A 34 10.64 -17.33 -5.55
N THR A 35 9.69 -16.88 -6.34
CA THR A 35 9.72 -17.06 -7.81
C THR A 35 10.04 -15.79 -8.58
N GLY A 36 9.92 -14.61 -7.95
CA GLY A 36 10.04 -13.32 -8.62
C GLY A 36 8.87 -12.94 -9.53
N LYS A 37 7.83 -13.78 -9.60
CA LYS A 37 6.67 -13.54 -10.46
C LYS A 37 5.67 -12.61 -9.82
N ALA A 38 5.07 -11.75 -10.63
CA ALA A 38 3.94 -10.93 -10.23
C ALA A 38 2.70 -11.80 -10.06
N LYS A 39 2.00 -11.65 -8.93
CA LYS A 39 0.83 -12.46 -8.56
C LYS A 39 -0.49 -11.73 -8.67
N SER A 40 -0.53 -10.51 -8.17
CA SER A 40 -1.76 -9.75 -8.04
C SER A 40 -1.50 -8.26 -8.07
N ILE A 41 -2.56 -7.49 -8.21
CA ILE A 41 -2.54 -6.05 -7.97
C ILE A 41 -3.37 -5.78 -6.72
N VAL A 42 -2.76 -5.07 -5.78
CA VAL A 42 -3.38 -4.62 -4.53
C VAL A 42 -3.56 -3.11 -4.59
N GLU A 43 -4.77 -2.66 -4.31
CA GLU A 43 -5.04 -1.25 -4.11
C GLU A 43 -4.95 -0.90 -2.64
N ILE A 44 -4.04 0.02 -2.30
CA ILE A 44 -3.91 0.58 -0.97
C ILE A 44 -4.70 1.87 -0.90
N TYR A 45 -5.61 1.95 0.06
CA TYR A 45 -6.51 3.08 0.25
C TYR A 45 -6.64 3.43 1.74
N GLU A 46 -7.07 4.65 2.00
CA GLU A 46 -7.35 5.13 3.34
C GLU A 46 -8.84 5.12 3.62
N LYS A 47 -9.19 4.66 4.81
CA LYS A 47 -10.56 4.67 5.32
C LYS A 47 -10.54 4.96 6.82
N SER A 48 -11.26 5.99 7.26
CA SER A 48 -11.36 6.37 8.68
C SER A 48 -10.00 6.53 9.36
N GLY A 49 -9.04 7.15 8.67
CA GLY A 49 -7.68 7.42 9.18
C GLY A 49 -6.75 6.21 9.20
N LYS A 50 -7.16 5.07 8.69
CA LYS A 50 -6.37 3.84 8.61
C LYS A 50 -6.17 3.39 7.17
N ILE A 51 -5.10 2.63 6.96
CA ILE A 51 -4.71 2.11 5.64
C ILE A 51 -5.16 0.67 5.51
N TYR A 52 -5.78 0.39 4.36
CA TYR A 52 -6.22 -0.94 3.95
C TYR A 52 -5.68 -1.27 2.57
N GLY A 53 -5.57 -2.53 2.27
CA GLY A 53 -5.19 -2.99 0.93
C GLY A 53 -6.06 -4.16 0.50
N LYS A 54 -6.61 -4.07 -0.72
CA LYS A 54 -7.45 -5.13 -1.25
C LYS A 54 -6.94 -5.60 -2.61
N ILE A 55 -7.06 -6.89 -2.86
CA ILE A 55 -6.71 -7.50 -4.14
C ILE A 55 -7.76 -7.10 -5.18
N ILE A 56 -7.34 -6.33 -6.20
CA ILE A 56 -8.23 -5.88 -7.28
C ILE A 56 -8.03 -6.65 -8.57
N GLU A 57 -6.94 -7.37 -8.71
CA GLU A 57 -6.64 -8.18 -9.89
C GLU A 57 -5.76 -9.37 -9.52
N LEU A 58 -6.06 -10.53 -10.10
CA LEU A 58 -5.22 -11.73 -10.05
C LEU A 58 -4.56 -11.91 -11.40
N LEU A 59 -3.23 -11.93 -11.44
CA LEU A 59 -2.46 -11.94 -12.67
C LEU A 59 -2.30 -13.34 -13.28
N ASP A 60 -2.46 -14.38 -12.48
CA ASP A 60 -2.51 -15.76 -12.98
C ASP A 60 -3.96 -16.17 -13.25
N PRO A 61 -4.34 -16.42 -14.51
CA PRO A 61 -5.70 -16.83 -14.87
C PRO A 61 -6.18 -18.08 -14.13
N ALA A 62 -5.27 -18.99 -13.77
CA ALA A 62 -5.61 -20.21 -13.03
C ALA A 62 -6.11 -19.94 -11.61
N THR A 63 -5.86 -18.74 -11.07
CA THR A 63 -6.23 -18.37 -9.70
C THR A 63 -7.51 -17.55 -9.60
N LYS A 64 -8.11 -17.14 -10.71
CA LYS A 64 -9.25 -16.21 -10.74
C LYS A 64 -10.44 -16.61 -9.88
N ASN A 65 -10.71 -17.90 -9.78
CA ASN A 65 -11.87 -18.43 -9.05
C ASN A 65 -11.52 -18.98 -7.67
N ARG A 66 -10.30 -18.78 -7.20
CA ARG A 66 -9.89 -19.25 -5.88
C ARG A 66 -10.58 -18.48 -4.77
N VAL A 67 -10.88 -19.23 -3.72
CA VAL A 67 -11.43 -18.69 -2.47
C VAL A 67 -10.41 -18.91 -1.34
N CYS A 68 -10.53 -18.15 -0.27
CA CYS A 68 -9.67 -18.33 0.90
C CYS A 68 -10.17 -19.49 1.77
N GLU A 69 -9.78 -20.69 1.42
CA GLU A 69 -10.20 -21.93 2.10
C GLU A 69 -9.65 -22.01 3.53
N ASN A 70 -8.43 -21.52 3.74
CA ASN A 70 -7.71 -21.60 5.00
C ASN A 70 -7.92 -20.37 5.89
N CYS A 71 -8.64 -19.37 5.42
CA CYS A 71 -8.98 -18.20 6.22
C CYS A 71 -9.94 -18.55 7.36
N SER A 72 -9.90 -17.76 8.41
CA SER A 72 -10.81 -17.85 9.55
C SER A 72 -11.76 -16.66 9.61
N GLY A 73 -12.82 -16.77 10.41
CA GLY A 73 -13.77 -15.69 10.66
C GLY A 73 -14.46 -15.20 9.37
N GLU A 74 -14.54 -13.90 9.22
CA GLU A 74 -15.24 -13.26 8.10
C GLU A 74 -14.62 -13.56 6.73
N ASP A 75 -13.32 -13.86 6.69
CA ASP A 75 -12.60 -14.07 5.43
C ASP A 75 -12.71 -15.50 4.92
N LYS A 76 -13.20 -16.42 5.73
CA LYS A 76 -13.34 -17.83 5.35
C LYS A 76 -14.25 -18.00 4.15
N GLY A 77 -13.72 -18.63 3.12
CA GLY A 77 -14.46 -18.92 1.89
C GLY A 77 -14.71 -17.72 0.97
N LYS A 78 -14.24 -16.53 1.34
CA LYS A 78 -14.32 -15.37 0.43
C LYS A 78 -13.45 -15.56 -0.79
N ALA A 79 -13.90 -15.02 -1.92
CA ALA A 79 -13.07 -14.95 -3.13
C ALA A 79 -11.78 -14.18 -2.83
N ILE A 80 -10.66 -14.67 -3.33
CA ILE A 80 -9.37 -13.98 -3.20
C ILE A 80 -9.41 -12.66 -3.97
N LEU A 81 -10.03 -12.65 -5.14
CA LEU A 81 -10.31 -11.40 -5.85
C LEU A 81 -11.29 -10.54 -5.03
N GLY A 82 -10.87 -9.34 -4.67
CA GLY A 82 -11.62 -8.43 -3.81
C GLY A 82 -11.35 -8.58 -2.31
N LEU A 83 -10.51 -9.53 -1.91
CA LEU A 83 -10.18 -9.77 -0.51
C LEU A 83 -9.30 -8.64 0.05
N THR A 84 -9.70 -8.12 1.22
CA THR A 84 -8.89 -7.16 1.96
C THR A 84 -7.78 -7.92 2.70
N ILE A 85 -6.53 -7.68 2.29
CA ILE A 85 -5.36 -8.37 2.87
C ILE A 85 -4.54 -7.49 3.80
N ILE A 86 -4.52 -6.18 3.60
CA ILE A 86 -3.90 -5.23 4.55
C ILE A 86 -5.02 -4.61 5.36
N LYS A 87 -4.90 -4.68 6.69
CA LYS A 87 -5.99 -4.36 7.61
C LYS A 87 -5.55 -3.38 8.68
N GLY A 88 -5.97 -2.13 8.54
CA GLY A 88 -5.95 -1.15 9.60
C GLY A 88 -4.58 -0.65 10.02
N LEU A 89 -3.69 -0.36 9.07
CA LEU A 89 -2.39 0.23 9.38
C LEU A 89 -2.52 1.71 9.74
N VAL A 90 -1.72 2.15 10.68
CA VAL A 90 -1.68 3.53 11.17
C VAL A 90 -0.31 4.14 10.89
N LYS A 91 -0.30 5.39 10.45
CA LYS A 91 0.94 6.12 10.19
C LYS A 91 1.68 6.41 11.48
N ASN A 92 2.97 6.10 11.48
CA ASN A 92 3.91 6.44 12.54
C ASN A 92 5.25 6.82 11.91
N GLY A 93 5.50 8.12 11.74
CA GLY A 93 6.67 8.59 11.01
C GLY A 93 6.63 8.19 9.54
N ASN A 94 7.66 7.51 9.07
CA ASN A 94 7.76 7.00 7.70
C ASN A 94 7.16 5.60 7.49
N GLU A 95 6.56 5.05 8.53
CA GLU A 95 6.06 3.70 8.58
C GLU A 95 4.54 3.70 8.79
N TYR A 96 3.87 2.70 8.25
CA TYR A 96 2.48 2.39 8.55
C TYR A 96 2.44 1.01 9.21
N GLY A 97 2.00 0.96 10.45
CA GLY A 97 2.03 -0.26 11.26
C GLY A 97 0.81 -0.42 12.16
N ASN A 98 0.94 -1.23 13.20
CA ASN A 98 -0.13 -1.55 14.14
C ASN A 98 -1.39 -2.16 13.51
N GLY A 99 -1.24 -2.82 12.39
CA GLY A 99 -2.30 -3.55 11.72
C GLY A 99 -1.82 -4.94 11.35
N LYS A 100 -2.54 -5.56 10.44
CA LYS A 100 -2.30 -6.94 10.04
C LYS A 100 -2.28 -7.10 8.53
N ILE A 101 -1.59 -8.14 8.09
CA ILE A 101 -1.67 -8.63 6.72
C ILE A 101 -2.15 -10.09 6.72
N LEU A 102 -3.08 -10.38 5.83
CA LEU A 102 -3.59 -11.71 5.58
C LEU A 102 -2.79 -12.35 4.45
N ASP A 103 -2.27 -13.53 4.69
CA ASP A 103 -1.75 -14.40 3.63
C ASP A 103 -2.87 -15.33 3.15
N PRO A 104 -3.43 -15.13 1.95
CA PRO A 104 -4.54 -15.96 1.47
C PRO A 104 -4.12 -17.40 1.16
N LYS A 105 -2.84 -17.66 1.00
CA LYS A 105 -2.31 -18.99 0.73
C LYS A 105 -2.45 -19.92 1.93
N ASN A 106 -2.15 -19.42 3.13
CA ASN A 106 -2.24 -20.21 4.38
C ASN A 106 -3.37 -19.76 5.31
N GLY A 107 -4.05 -18.65 5.00
CA GLY A 107 -5.14 -18.10 5.79
C GLY A 107 -4.72 -17.41 7.09
N LYS A 108 -3.43 -17.22 7.30
CA LYS A 108 -2.91 -16.62 8.54
C LYS A 108 -2.84 -15.10 8.46
N LEU A 109 -3.10 -14.48 9.61
CA LEU A 109 -2.90 -13.05 9.83
C LEU A 109 -1.58 -12.81 10.55
N TYR A 110 -0.77 -11.94 9.98
CA TYR A 110 0.51 -11.51 10.55
C TYR A 110 0.44 -10.06 10.97
N LYS A 111 1.19 -9.69 12.01
CA LYS A 111 1.47 -8.28 12.26
C LYS A 111 2.21 -7.71 11.06
N CYS A 112 1.97 -6.46 10.73
CA CYS A 112 2.47 -5.88 9.49
C CYS A 112 2.85 -4.43 9.67
N TYR A 113 3.94 -4.04 9.00
CA TYR A 113 4.20 -2.66 8.67
C TYR A 113 4.62 -2.52 7.21
N ILE A 114 4.37 -1.36 6.64
CA ILE A 114 4.78 -1.01 5.29
C ILE A 114 5.57 0.30 5.30
N THR A 115 6.56 0.38 4.44
CA THR A 115 7.36 1.59 4.21
C THR A 115 7.56 1.81 2.73
N LEU A 116 7.53 3.07 2.31
CA LEU A 116 7.88 3.45 0.95
C LEU A 116 9.41 3.54 0.85
N GLU A 117 10.03 2.56 0.20
CA GLU A 117 11.49 2.53 0.02
C GLU A 117 11.95 3.51 -1.06
N GLU A 118 11.20 3.55 -2.16
CA GLU A 118 11.38 4.45 -3.28
C GLU A 118 9.98 4.84 -3.78
N LYS A 119 9.88 5.84 -4.64
CA LYS A 119 8.62 6.28 -5.21
C LYS A 119 7.74 5.13 -5.72
N ASP A 120 8.36 4.14 -6.37
CA ASP A 120 7.67 3.02 -7.02
C ASP A 120 7.96 1.67 -6.35
N LYS A 121 8.55 1.67 -5.16
CA LYS A 121 8.90 0.46 -4.41
C LYS A 121 8.40 0.51 -2.98
N LEU A 122 7.55 -0.42 -2.63
CA LEU A 122 6.96 -0.58 -1.31
C LEU A 122 7.53 -1.81 -0.61
N LYS A 123 7.98 -1.63 0.62
CA LYS A 123 8.37 -2.74 1.50
C LYS A 123 7.21 -3.14 2.38
N ILE A 124 6.89 -4.41 2.39
CA ILE A 124 5.89 -5.01 3.27
C ILE A 124 6.61 -5.99 4.18
N ARG A 125 6.50 -5.78 5.49
CA ARG A 125 7.04 -6.67 6.50
C ARG A 125 5.92 -7.32 7.30
N GLY A 126 5.76 -8.63 7.13
CA GLY A 126 4.88 -9.44 7.97
C GLY A 126 5.71 -10.16 9.03
N TYR A 127 5.22 -10.25 10.26
CA TYR A 127 5.95 -10.88 11.36
C TYR A 127 5.03 -11.42 12.45
N VAL A 128 5.59 -12.33 13.26
CA VAL A 128 4.93 -12.91 14.44
C VAL A 128 5.74 -12.52 15.67
N GLY A 129 5.08 -11.90 16.66
CA GLY A 129 5.75 -11.46 17.89
C GLY A 129 6.63 -10.22 17.64
N PHE A 130 7.90 -10.43 17.30
CA PHE A 130 8.88 -9.36 17.06
C PHE A 130 9.10 -9.13 15.56
N SER A 131 9.35 -7.88 15.17
CA SER A 131 9.60 -7.53 13.76
C SER A 131 10.84 -8.21 13.16
N LEU A 132 11.77 -8.68 14.00
CA LEU A 132 12.92 -9.47 13.57
C LEU A 132 12.54 -10.88 13.10
N LEU A 133 11.44 -11.43 13.61
CA LEU A 133 10.92 -12.76 13.25
C LEU A 133 9.88 -12.63 12.15
N GLY A 134 10.29 -12.15 11.02
CA GLY A 134 9.36 -11.86 9.94
C GLY A 134 9.99 -12.04 8.56
N ARG A 135 9.17 -11.72 7.56
CA ARG A 135 9.51 -11.82 6.15
C ARG A 135 9.16 -10.51 5.45
N SER A 136 10.08 -10.02 4.65
CA SER A 136 9.87 -8.82 3.83
C SER A 136 9.55 -9.20 2.40
N GLN A 137 8.59 -8.47 1.83
CA GLN A 137 8.29 -8.49 0.41
C GLN A 137 8.40 -7.07 -0.13
N TYR A 138 8.68 -6.96 -1.42
CA TYR A 138 8.75 -5.67 -2.11
C TYR A 138 7.77 -5.66 -3.26
N TRP A 139 6.86 -4.69 -3.24
CA TRP A 139 5.88 -4.52 -4.29
C TRP A 139 6.27 -3.34 -5.19
N VAL A 140 5.84 -3.39 -6.42
CA VAL A 140 6.16 -2.40 -7.45
C VAL A 140 4.91 -1.61 -7.80
N ARG A 141 5.05 -0.30 -7.86
CA ARG A 141 3.92 0.57 -8.22
C ARG A 141 3.44 0.27 -9.64
N VAL A 142 2.14 0.16 -9.81
CA VAL A 142 1.49 0.09 -11.11
C VAL A 142 1.41 1.49 -11.69
N LYS A 143 1.89 1.64 -12.90
CA LYS A 143 1.87 2.90 -13.64
C LYS A 143 0.68 2.96 -14.59
#